data_e36eec8f24c818766a7bb4f4018b190f
#
_entry.id   e36eec8f24c818766a7bb4f4018b190f
#
_cell.length_a   1.000
_cell.length_b   1.000
_cell.length_c   1.000
_cell.angle_alpha   90.00
_cell.angle_beta   90.00
_cell.angle_gamma   90.00
#
_symmetry.space_group_name_H-M   'P 1'
#
loop_
_entity.id
_entity.type
_entity.pdbx_description
1 polymer ?
#
loop_
_entity_poly.entity_id
_entity_poly.type
_entity_poly.pdbx_seq_one_letter_code
_entity_poly.pdbx_strand_id
1 'polypeptide(L)'
;MKSILITGGAGDWAQSFYQQFKNEYNISTPSRSEMDISNELSINNYFQKNSFDIVINNAGTIHPKRILESDTHLWINDIQVNLIGTYLTAKAALTKNSDTVIINISSTAAFNAYPDWSSYCASKAGVVTLSKCLAKDGFNSYCLCPGAIMTKFRDKFDLPNDNVLACEDLSKHVIDIMNEKYTSGDILFVRKGEFILNPS
;
A
#
# COMPACT_ATOMS: atom_id res chain seq x y z
N MET A 1 2.11 -13.56 19.24
CA MET A 1 1.43 -12.52 18.44
C MET A 1 2.21 -12.35 17.13
N LYS A 2 1.53 -12.37 15.98
CA LYS A 2 2.19 -12.02 14.70
C LYS A 2 2.63 -10.54 14.72
N SER A 3 3.81 -10.28 14.18
CA SER A 3 4.39 -8.94 14.04
C SER A 3 4.03 -8.32 12.69
N ILE A 4 3.53 -7.09 12.68
CA ILE A 4 3.05 -6.38 11.50
C ILE A 4 3.79 -5.06 11.35
N LEU A 5 4.34 -4.79 10.17
CA LEU A 5 4.80 -3.45 9.78
C LEU A 5 3.75 -2.80 8.87
N ILE A 6 3.39 -1.55 9.14
CA ILE A 6 2.58 -0.73 8.24
C ILE A 6 3.38 0.51 7.84
N THR A 7 3.76 0.62 6.58
CA THR A 7 4.46 1.82 6.09
C THR A 7 3.50 3.01 5.99
N GLY A 8 4.02 4.23 6.11
CA GLY A 8 3.16 5.42 6.16
C GLY A 8 2.33 5.48 7.44
N GLY A 9 2.95 5.12 8.57
CA GLY A 9 2.30 4.93 9.85
C GLY A 9 1.55 6.14 10.41
N ALA A 10 1.86 7.36 9.97
CA ALA A 10 1.11 8.56 10.36
C ALA A 10 -0.22 8.74 9.58
N GLY A 11 -0.50 7.90 8.58
CA GLY A 11 -1.72 7.95 7.78
C GLY A 11 -2.96 7.49 8.55
N ASP A 12 -4.11 8.07 8.21
CA ASP A 12 -5.36 7.84 8.95
C ASP A 12 -5.75 6.35 8.99
N TRP A 13 -5.63 5.63 7.85
CA TRP A 13 -5.93 4.20 7.83
C TRP A 13 -4.95 3.39 8.69
N ALA A 14 -3.65 3.68 8.62
CA ALA A 14 -2.65 2.97 9.41
C ALA A 14 -2.91 3.14 10.93
N GLN A 15 -3.27 4.35 11.34
CA GLN A 15 -3.64 4.64 12.73
C GLN A 15 -4.96 3.98 13.12
N SER A 16 -5.96 3.98 12.25
CA SER A 16 -7.22 3.25 12.48
C SER A 16 -6.98 1.75 12.64
N PHE A 17 -6.20 1.14 11.76
CA PHE A 17 -5.83 -0.28 11.86
C PHE A 17 -5.09 -0.58 13.16
N TYR A 18 -4.12 0.25 13.53
CA TYR A 18 -3.39 0.12 14.80
C TYR A 18 -4.35 0.13 16.00
N GLN A 19 -5.27 1.11 16.07
CA GLN A 19 -6.21 1.19 17.19
C GLN A 19 -7.16 -0.01 17.28
N GLN A 20 -7.58 -0.55 16.13
CA GLN A 20 -8.49 -1.71 16.07
C GLN A 20 -7.80 -2.99 16.56
N PHE A 21 -6.50 -3.19 16.23
CA PHE A 21 -5.86 -4.50 16.35
C PHE A 21 -4.61 -4.55 17.26
N LYS A 22 -4.24 -3.47 17.93
CA LYS A 22 -3.04 -3.38 18.80
C LYS A 22 -3.03 -4.37 19.96
N ASN A 23 -4.17 -4.92 20.36
CA ASN A 23 -4.28 -5.92 21.42
C ASN A 23 -4.15 -7.36 20.88
N GLU A 24 -4.24 -7.56 19.56
CA GLU A 24 -4.21 -8.86 18.90
C GLU A 24 -2.87 -9.11 18.17
N TYR A 25 -2.23 -8.05 17.71
CA TYR A 25 -0.99 -8.10 16.92
C TYR A 25 0.06 -7.14 17.48
N ASN A 26 1.35 -7.45 17.26
CA ASN A 26 2.44 -6.53 17.50
C ASN A 26 2.63 -5.63 16.28
N ILE A 27 2.05 -4.43 16.29
CA ILE A 27 1.98 -3.55 15.13
C ILE A 27 2.98 -2.41 15.24
N SER A 28 3.85 -2.28 14.24
CA SER A 28 4.79 -1.16 14.08
C SER A 28 4.29 -0.22 12.96
N THR A 29 4.17 1.06 13.30
CA THR A 29 3.72 2.12 12.37
C THR A 29 4.75 3.25 12.34
N PRO A 30 5.96 3.01 11.78
CA PRO A 30 7.02 4.01 11.82
C PRO A 30 6.62 5.30 11.09
N SER A 31 7.04 6.42 11.66
CA SER A 31 6.99 7.72 11.01
C SER A 31 8.01 7.78 9.86
N ARG A 32 7.90 8.80 8.99
CA ARG A 32 8.88 9.02 7.92
C ARG A 32 10.30 9.23 8.45
N SER A 33 10.45 9.86 9.61
CA SER A 33 11.77 10.08 10.23
C SER A 33 12.40 8.79 10.76
N GLU A 34 11.60 7.77 11.09
CA GLU A 34 12.06 6.47 11.55
C GLU A 34 12.35 5.53 10.37
N MET A 35 11.51 5.58 9.32
CA MET A 35 11.68 4.80 8.10
C MET A 35 11.13 5.57 6.88
N ASP A 36 12.01 6.26 6.15
CA ASP A 36 11.66 6.89 4.88
C ASP A 36 11.73 5.85 3.74
N ILE A 37 10.58 5.46 3.23
CA ILE A 37 10.49 4.46 2.16
C ILE A 37 11.01 4.95 0.79
N SER A 38 11.23 6.25 0.62
CA SER A 38 11.89 6.79 -0.57
C SER A 38 13.42 6.66 -0.53
N ASN A 39 13.98 6.18 0.59
CA ASN A 39 15.41 6.07 0.84
C ASN A 39 15.78 4.62 1.23
N GLU A 40 16.50 3.93 0.33
CA GLU A 40 16.91 2.53 0.53
C GLU A 40 17.74 2.33 1.81
N LEU A 41 18.65 3.27 2.13
CA LEU A 41 19.47 3.17 3.33
C LEU A 41 18.60 3.26 4.61
N SER A 42 17.59 4.13 4.62
CA SER A 42 16.64 4.25 5.74
C SER A 42 15.89 2.94 5.96
N ILE A 43 15.40 2.33 4.88
CA ILE A 43 14.71 1.04 4.91
C ILE A 43 15.64 -0.05 5.46
N ASN A 44 16.84 -0.18 4.87
CA ASN A 44 17.81 -1.21 5.28
C ASN A 44 18.18 -1.08 6.75
N ASN A 45 18.45 0.14 7.25
CA ASN A 45 18.75 0.39 8.65
C ASN A 45 17.59 0.00 9.59
N TYR A 46 16.35 0.20 9.14
CA TYR A 46 15.16 -0.19 9.91
C TYR A 46 15.03 -1.72 9.98
N PHE A 47 15.19 -2.43 8.86
CA PHE A 47 15.11 -3.90 8.81
C PHE A 47 16.34 -4.61 9.40
N GLN A 48 17.48 -3.95 9.56
CA GLN A 48 18.59 -4.52 10.33
C GLN A 48 18.19 -4.84 11.77
N LYS A 49 17.36 -3.98 12.37
CA LYS A 49 16.94 -4.06 13.77
C LYS A 49 15.59 -4.76 13.97
N ASN A 50 14.81 -4.93 12.90
CA ASN A 50 13.45 -5.41 12.96
C ASN A 50 13.20 -6.53 11.95
N SER A 51 12.28 -7.43 12.28
CA SER A 51 11.74 -8.46 11.39
C SER A 51 10.24 -8.56 11.61
N PHE A 52 9.50 -8.88 10.56
CA PHE A 52 8.03 -8.89 10.60
C PHE A 52 7.48 -10.13 9.91
N ASP A 53 6.40 -10.68 10.46
CA ASP A 53 5.64 -11.75 9.84
C ASP A 53 4.81 -11.22 8.65
N ILE A 54 4.40 -9.94 8.75
CA ILE A 54 3.55 -9.30 7.75
C ILE A 54 4.06 -7.87 7.51
N VAL A 55 4.17 -7.48 6.25
CA VAL A 55 4.48 -6.10 5.83
C VAL A 55 3.35 -5.57 4.96
N ILE A 56 2.74 -4.48 5.41
CA ILE A 56 1.69 -3.77 4.69
C ILE A 56 2.29 -2.49 4.09
N ASN A 57 2.53 -2.51 2.79
CA ASN A 57 3.00 -1.36 2.03
C ASN A 57 1.84 -0.40 1.76
N ASN A 58 1.59 0.50 2.71
CA ASN A 58 0.49 1.45 2.69
C ASN A 58 0.94 2.88 2.33
N ALA A 59 2.18 3.26 2.58
CA ALA A 59 2.66 4.60 2.30
C ALA A 59 2.41 5.00 0.84
N GLY A 60 1.98 6.24 0.63
CA GLY A 60 1.72 6.75 -0.70
C GLY A 60 1.58 8.27 -0.74
N THR A 61 1.77 8.82 -1.92
CA THR A 61 1.61 10.25 -2.20
C THR A 61 0.99 10.48 -3.57
N ILE A 62 0.45 11.66 -3.79
CA ILE A 62 -0.08 12.13 -5.07
C ILE A 62 0.09 13.64 -5.18
N HIS A 63 0.46 14.10 -6.37
CA HIS A 63 0.54 15.50 -6.76
C HIS A 63 -0.27 15.69 -8.05
N PRO A 64 -1.62 15.90 -7.94
CA PRO A 64 -2.49 15.97 -9.10
C PRO A 64 -2.18 17.20 -9.95
N LYS A 65 -1.86 16.99 -11.23
CA LYS A 65 -1.62 18.05 -12.23
C LYS A 65 -1.73 17.48 -13.64
N ARG A 66 -2.23 18.30 -14.58
CA ARG A 66 -2.15 18.00 -16.02
C ARG A 66 -0.70 17.80 -16.43
N ILE A 67 -0.48 16.93 -17.42
CA ILE A 67 0.88 16.49 -17.81
C ILE A 67 1.81 17.66 -18.16
N LEU A 68 1.30 18.68 -18.86
CA LEU A 68 2.09 19.86 -19.23
C LEU A 68 2.31 20.86 -18.08
N GLU A 69 1.54 20.76 -17.01
CA GLU A 69 1.60 21.64 -15.84
C GLU A 69 2.28 20.97 -14.64
N SER A 70 2.58 19.67 -14.76
CA SER A 70 3.14 18.90 -13.66
C SER A 70 4.59 19.29 -13.38
N ASP A 71 4.92 19.42 -12.11
CA ASP A 71 6.31 19.51 -11.67
C ASP A 71 6.96 18.11 -11.80
N THR A 72 8.03 18.04 -12.59
CA THR A 72 8.74 16.78 -12.86
C THR A 72 9.28 16.12 -11.59
N HIS A 73 9.77 16.90 -10.62
CA HIS A 73 10.30 16.36 -9.36
C HIS A 73 9.18 15.75 -8.51
N LEU A 74 8.01 16.39 -8.43
CA LEU A 74 6.86 15.88 -7.71
C LEU A 74 6.27 14.64 -8.40
N TRP A 75 6.24 14.63 -9.74
CA TRP A 75 5.82 13.47 -10.53
C TRP A 75 6.75 12.27 -10.27
N ILE A 76 8.07 12.47 -10.32
CA ILE A 76 9.06 11.43 -10.02
C ILE A 76 8.96 10.99 -8.56
N ASN A 77 8.72 11.92 -7.63
CA ASN A 77 8.54 11.59 -6.22
C ASN A 77 7.34 10.67 -5.97
N ASP A 78 6.22 10.82 -6.70
CA ASP A 78 5.09 9.91 -6.61
C ASP A 78 5.50 8.48 -7.01
N ILE A 79 6.26 8.33 -8.11
CA ILE A 79 6.80 7.02 -8.51
C ILE A 79 7.77 6.47 -7.47
N GLN A 80 8.67 7.32 -6.96
CA GLN A 80 9.67 6.94 -5.96
C GLN A 80 9.01 6.41 -4.68
N VAL A 81 8.01 7.10 -4.17
CA VAL A 81 7.31 6.70 -2.95
C VAL A 81 6.39 5.50 -3.20
N ASN A 82 5.49 5.60 -4.20
CA ASN A 82 4.41 4.64 -4.35
C ASN A 82 4.86 3.29 -4.91
N LEU A 83 5.83 3.29 -5.82
CA LEU A 83 6.28 2.07 -6.53
C LEU A 83 7.67 1.63 -6.07
N ILE A 84 8.67 2.50 -6.16
CA ILE A 84 10.04 2.12 -5.81
C ILE A 84 10.15 1.86 -4.30
N GLY A 85 9.54 2.69 -3.47
CA GLY A 85 9.49 2.49 -2.01
C GLY A 85 8.79 1.19 -1.62
N THR A 86 7.70 0.84 -2.31
CA THR A 86 7.01 -0.46 -2.13
C THR A 86 7.92 -1.63 -2.47
N TYR A 87 8.64 -1.57 -3.61
CA TYR A 87 9.61 -2.58 -4.01
C TYR A 87 10.76 -2.71 -3.00
N LEU A 88 11.38 -1.59 -2.60
CA LEU A 88 12.50 -1.60 -1.66
C LEU A 88 12.11 -2.18 -0.30
N THR A 89 10.92 -1.81 0.20
CA THR A 89 10.40 -2.32 1.47
C THR A 89 10.13 -3.82 1.39
N ALA A 90 9.47 -4.28 0.32
CA ALA A 90 9.21 -5.71 0.10
C ALA A 90 10.52 -6.50 0.00
N LYS A 91 11.50 -6.01 -0.79
CA LYS A 91 12.82 -6.62 -0.92
C LYS A 91 13.55 -6.74 0.42
N ALA A 92 13.58 -5.68 1.22
CA ALA A 92 14.25 -5.69 2.53
C ALA A 92 13.56 -6.67 3.50
N ALA A 93 12.23 -6.71 3.52
CA ALA A 93 11.46 -7.63 4.34
C ALA A 93 11.74 -9.09 3.96
N LEU A 94 11.65 -9.43 2.68
CA LEU A 94 11.87 -10.80 2.16
C LEU A 94 13.33 -11.24 2.28
N THR A 95 14.29 -10.33 2.18
CA THR A 95 15.70 -10.60 2.45
C THR A 95 15.91 -10.96 3.93
N LYS A 96 15.17 -10.32 4.84
CA LYS A 96 15.26 -10.60 6.28
C LYS A 96 14.54 -11.88 6.68
N ASN A 97 13.37 -12.13 6.08
CA ASN A 97 12.55 -13.32 6.29
C ASN A 97 11.76 -13.62 5.01
N SER A 98 12.10 -14.68 4.28
CA SER A 98 11.45 -15.07 3.02
C SER A 98 9.98 -15.47 3.19
N ASP A 99 9.55 -15.83 4.41
CA ASP A 99 8.18 -16.24 4.71
C ASP A 99 7.26 -15.03 5.04
N THR A 100 7.82 -13.81 5.05
CA THR A 100 7.03 -12.59 5.29
C THR A 100 5.89 -12.46 4.28
N VAL A 101 4.68 -12.26 4.78
CA VAL A 101 3.52 -11.94 3.95
C VAL A 101 3.57 -10.47 3.53
N ILE A 102 3.56 -10.21 2.24
CA ILE A 102 3.57 -8.86 1.67
C ILE A 102 2.15 -8.48 1.23
N ILE A 103 1.59 -7.44 1.82
CA ILE A 103 0.30 -6.86 1.43
C ILE A 103 0.55 -5.46 0.86
N ASN A 104 0.38 -5.30 -0.44
CA ASN A 104 0.58 -4.02 -1.11
C ASN A 104 -0.75 -3.27 -1.26
N ILE A 105 -0.82 -2.04 -0.78
CA ILE A 105 -1.98 -1.17 -0.97
C ILE A 105 -1.80 -0.37 -2.26
N SER A 106 -2.49 -0.83 -3.30
CA SER A 106 -2.58 -0.12 -4.58
C SER A 106 -3.79 0.83 -4.58
N SER A 107 -4.56 0.87 -5.64
CA SER A 107 -5.77 1.68 -5.80
C SER A 107 -6.59 1.14 -6.97
N THR A 108 -7.90 1.43 -6.99
CA THR A 108 -8.71 1.25 -8.21
C THR A 108 -8.23 2.12 -9.37
N ALA A 109 -7.43 3.16 -9.10
CA ALA A 109 -6.73 3.97 -10.10
C ALA A 109 -5.66 3.18 -10.90
N ALA A 110 -5.27 2.00 -10.44
CA ALA A 110 -4.38 1.10 -11.20
C ALA A 110 -5.02 0.57 -12.50
N PHE A 111 -6.35 0.56 -12.57
CA PHE A 111 -7.14 0.01 -13.69
C PHE A 111 -7.83 1.09 -14.51
N ASN A 112 -7.64 2.37 -14.16
CA ASN A 112 -8.30 3.48 -14.82
C ASN A 112 -7.33 4.64 -15.02
N ALA A 113 -7.51 5.37 -16.11
CA ALA A 113 -6.80 6.62 -16.34
C ALA A 113 -7.68 7.79 -15.88
N TYR A 114 -7.13 8.63 -15.03
CA TYR A 114 -7.80 9.85 -14.57
C TYR A 114 -7.01 11.08 -15.03
N PRO A 115 -7.70 12.15 -15.44
CA PRO A 115 -7.04 13.44 -15.63
C PRO A 115 -6.26 13.83 -14.36
N ASP A 116 -5.12 14.48 -14.52
CA ASP A 116 -4.27 15.00 -13.44
C ASP A 116 -3.53 13.95 -12.58
N TRP A 117 -3.81 12.64 -12.74
CA TRP A 117 -3.27 11.58 -11.86
C TRP A 117 -2.24 10.66 -12.53
N SER A 118 -1.55 11.14 -13.56
CA SER A 118 -0.66 10.27 -14.36
C SER A 118 0.42 9.55 -13.55
N SER A 119 1.09 10.23 -12.61
CA SER A 119 2.07 9.61 -11.71
C SER A 119 1.43 8.58 -10.78
N TYR A 120 0.28 8.92 -10.21
CA TYR A 120 -0.44 8.05 -9.30
C TYR A 120 -0.95 6.78 -9.99
N CYS A 121 -1.68 6.93 -11.10
CA CYS A 121 -2.19 5.79 -11.88
C CYS A 121 -1.05 4.87 -12.33
N ALA A 122 0.03 5.45 -12.90
CA ALA A 122 1.19 4.67 -13.33
C ALA A 122 1.86 3.92 -12.17
N SER A 123 2.08 4.60 -11.03
CA SER A 123 2.68 3.96 -9.86
C SER A 123 1.81 2.84 -9.29
N LYS A 124 0.50 3.05 -9.19
CA LYS A 124 -0.43 2.05 -8.63
C LYS A 124 -0.66 0.87 -9.57
N ALA A 125 -0.64 1.07 -10.88
CA ALA A 125 -0.60 -0.02 -11.87
C ALA A 125 0.70 -0.85 -11.74
N GLY A 126 1.84 -0.17 -11.56
CA GLY A 126 3.13 -0.82 -11.27
C GLY A 126 3.10 -1.67 -10.01
N VAL A 127 2.45 -1.21 -8.93
CA VAL A 127 2.30 -1.97 -7.68
C VAL A 127 1.49 -3.25 -7.89
N VAL A 128 0.41 -3.22 -8.69
CA VAL A 128 -0.37 -4.42 -9.05
C VAL A 128 0.53 -5.44 -9.74
N THR A 129 1.29 -5.01 -10.75
CA THR A 129 2.21 -5.88 -11.48
C THR A 129 3.33 -6.41 -10.60
N LEU A 130 3.95 -5.56 -9.75
CA LEU A 130 4.97 -5.96 -8.78
C LEU A 130 4.45 -7.05 -7.85
N SER A 131 3.21 -6.92 -7.34
CA SER A 131 2.61 -7.92 -6.45
C SER A 131 2.45 -9.28 -7.13
N LYS A 132 2.03 -9.28 -8.40
CA LYS A 132 1.94 -10.52 -9.22
C LYS A 132 3.32 -11.13 -9.46
N CYS A 133 4.35 -10.30 -9.71
CA CYS A 133 5.73 -10.78 -9.91
C CYS A 133 6.26 -11.43 -8.62
N LEU A 134 6.10 -10.79 -7.45
CA LEU A 134 6.50 -11.37 -6.17
C LEU A 134 5.87 -12.75 -5.93
N ALA A 135 4.58 -12.89 -6.23
CA ALA A 135 3.88 -14.18 -6.12
C ALA A 135 4.43 -15.23 -7.11
N LYS A 136 4.78 -14.82 -8.35
CA LYS A 136 5.41 -15.71 -9.34
C LYS A 136 6.83 -16.12 -8.94
N ASP A 137 7.54 -15.28 -8.21
CA ASP A 137 8.85 -15.60 -7.63
C ASP A 137 8.74 -16.51 -6.38
N GLY A 138 7.50 -16.90 -5.99
CA GLY A 138 7.24 -17.85 -4.91
C GLY A 138 7.02 -17.21 -3.53
N PHE A 139 6.92 -15.89 -3.44
CA PHE A 139 6.65 -15.20 -2.18
C PHE A 139 5.16 -15.04 -1.90
N ASN A 140 4.79 -14.92 -0.63
CA ASN A 140 3.42 -14.64 -0.21
C ASN A 140 3.09 -13.16 -0.42
N SER A 141 2.49 -12.81 -1.57
CA SER A 141 2.20 -11.44 -1.96
C SER A 141 0.76 -11.26 -2.39
N TYR A 142 0.13 -10.19 -1.88
CA TYR A 142 -1.25 -9.81 -2.16
C TYR A 142 -1.32 -8.33 -2.52
N CYS A 143 -2.30 -7.96 -3.34
CA CYS A 143 -2.52 -6.56 -3.67
C CYS A 143 -3.97 -6.15 -3.39
N LEU A 144 -4.14 -5.14 -2.54
CA LEU A 144 -5.45 -4.56 -2.22
C LEU A 144 -5.58 -3.23 -2.95
N CYS A 145 -6.62 -3.13 -3.78
CA CYS A 145 -6.88 -1.98 -4.65
C CYS A 145 -8.16 -1.26 -4.22
N PRO A 146 -8.10 -0.44 -3.16
CA PRO A 146 -9.27 0.28 -2.68
C PRO A 146 -9.66 1.44 -3.63
N GLY A 147 -10.96 1.76 -3.63
CA GLY A 147 -11.48 3.04 -4.08
C GLY A 147 -11.16 4.15 -3.07
N ALA A 148 -11.96 5.21 -3.09
CA ALA A 148 -11.83 6.29 -2.11
C ALA A 148 -12.07 5.77 -0.69
N ILE A 149 -11.17 6.12 0.24
CA ILE A 149 -11.29 5.82 1.67
C ILE A 149 -11.46 7.15 2.42
N MET A 150 -12.22 7.15 3.50
CA MET A 150 -12.45 8.32 4.36
C MET A 150 -11.18 8.66 5.15
N THR A 151 -10.28 9.42 4.53
CA THR A 151 -8.97 9.81 5.06
C THR A 151 -8.61 11.21 4.56
N LYS A 152 -7.72 11.90 5.27
CA LYS A 152 -7.13 13.19 4.83
C LYS A 152 -6.37 13.08 3.50
N PHE A 153 -5.89 11.89 3.16
CA PHE A 153 -5.26 11.65 1.86
C PHE A 153 -6.24 11.93 0.71
N ARG A 154 -7.53 11.64 0.91
CA ARG A 154 -8.60 11.91 -0.05
C ARG A 154 -8.76 13.40 -0.35
N ASP A 155 -8.47 14.30 0.58
CA ASP A 155 -8.63 15.75 0.41
C ASP A 155 -7.72 16.31 -0.70
N LYS A 156 -6.73 15.53 -1.15
CA LYS A 156 -5.87 15.86 -2.31
C LYS A 156 -6.57 15.62 -3.66
N PHE A 157 -7.70 14.93 -3.66
CA PHE A 157 -8.47 14.63 -4.86
C PHE A 157 -9.68 15.57 -4.92
N ASP A 158 -9.73 16.41 -5.94
CA ASP A 158 -10.90 17.28 -6.19
C ASP A 158 -11.99 16.49 -6.93
N LEU A 159 -12.56 15.50 -6.25
CA LEU A 159 -13.65 14.70 -6.80
C LEU A 159 -14.79 14.58 -5.78
N PRO A 160 -16.00 15.08 -6.12
CA PRO A 160 -17.19 14.73 -5.38
C PRO A 160 -17.43 13.23 -5.53
N ASN A 161 -17.25 12.49 -4.45
CA ASN A 161 -17.44 11.04 -4.47
C ASN A 161 -18.11 10.61 -3.17
N ASP A 162 -19.39 10.23 -3.25
CA ASP A 162 -20.16 9.70 -2.13
C ASP A 162 -19.91 8.21 -1.90
N ASN A 163 -19.20 7.55 -2.85
CA ASN A 163 -18.85 6.15 -2.77
C ASN A 163 -17.52 5.96 -2.03
N VAL A 164 -17.52 6.22 -0.72
CA VAL A 164 -16.34 6.21 0.14
C VAL A 164 -16.39 5.02 1.08
N LEU A 165 -15.28 4.28 1.15
CA LEU A 165 -15.05 3.21 2.13
C LEU A 165 -14.72 3.82 3.51
N ALA A 166 -15.19 3.20 4.58
CA ALA A 166 -14.63 3.42 5.90
C ALA A 166 -13.24 2.75 6.02
N CYS A 167 -12.43 3.18 6.98
CA CYS A 167 -11.14 2.53 7.25
C CYS A 167 -11.31 1.05 7.62
N GLU A 168 -12.38 0.74 8.33
CA GLU A 168 -12.75 -0.61 8.78
C GLU A 168 -13.04 -1.55 7.60
N ASP A 169 -13.63 -1.04 6.52
CA ASP A 169 -13.91 -1.84 5.31
C ASP A 169 -12.59 -2.36 4.69
N LEU A 170 -11.57 -1.51 4.63
CA LEU A 170 -10.25 -1.91 4.14
C LEU A 170 -9.56 -2.87 5.12
N SER A 171 -9.64 -2.58 6.43
CA SER A 171 -9.05 -3.40 7.48
C SER A 171 -9.58 -4.83 7.44
N LYS A 172 -10.87 -5.03 7.17
CA LYS A 172 -11.49 -6.35 7.03
C LYS A 172 -10.80 -7.19 5.95
N HIS A 173 -10.52 -6.60 4.77
CA HIS A 173 -9.85 -7.33 3.70
C HIS A 173 -8.40 -7.69 4.03
N VAL A 174 -7.69 -6.82 4.77
CA VAL A 174 -6.35 -7.12 5.28
C VAL A 174 -6.40 -8.32 6.23
N ILE A 175 -7.34 -8.33 7.18
CA ILE A 175 -7.53 -9.46 8.11
C ILE A 175 -7.93 -10.74 7.36
N ASP A 176 -8.75 -10.65 6.33
CA ASP A 176 -9.13 -11.79 5.50
C ASP A 176 -7.92 -12.39 4.75
N ILE A 177 -6.97 -11.56 4.28
CA ILE A 177 -5.69 -12.03 3.73
C ILE A 177 -4.86 -12.72 4.81
N MET A 178 -4.74 -12.12 5.99
CA MET A 178 -3.97 -12.66 7.12
C MET A 178 -4.52 -13.99 7.64
N ASN A 179 -5.83 -14.24 7.43
CA ASN A 179 -6.53 -15.47 7.73
C ASN A 179 -6.58 -16.45 6.54
N GLU A 180 -5.73 -16.24 5.53
CA GLU A 180 -5.54 -17.15 4.40
C GLU A 180 -6.79 -17.41 3.55
N LYS A 181 -7.72 -16.43 3.48
CA LYS A 181 -8.94 -16.53 2.65
C LYS A 181 -8.67 -16.34 1.15
N TYR A 182 -7.46 -15.91 0.79
CA TYR A 182 -7.04 -15.63 -0.58
C TYR A 182 -5.74 -16.37 -0.91
N THR A 183 -5.47 -16.52 -2.19
CA THR A 183 -4.25 -17.17 -2.70
C THR A 183 -3.18 -16.12 -3.02
N SER A 184 -1.90 -16.43 -2.78
CA SER A 184 -0.80 -15.55 -3.18
C SER A 184 -0.87 -15.18 -4.66
N GLY A 185 -0.76 -13.90 -4.95
CA GLY A 185 -0.94 -13.32 -6.28
C GLY A 185 -2.33 -12.72 -6.51
N ASP A 186 -3.27 -12.94 -5.60
CA ASP A 186 -4.62 -12.35 -5.71
C ASP A 186 -4.59 -10.82 -5.61
N ILE A 187 -5.39 -10.21 -6.47
CA ILE A 187 -5.62 -8.77 -6.54
C ILE A 187 -7.08 -8.52 -6.12
N LEU A 188 -7.25 -7.77 -5.03
CA LEU A 188 -8.54 -7.46 -4.44
C LEU A 188 -8.95 -6.03 -4.82
N PHE A 189 -9.88 -5.89 -5.74
CA PHE A 189 -10.47 -4.61 -6.11
C PHE A 189 -11.68 -4.35 -5.22
N VAL A 190 -11.66 -3.24 -4.47
CA VAL A 190 -12.66 -2.94 -3.43
C VAL A 190 -13.18 -1.52 -3.56
N ARG A 191 -14.48 -1.38 -3.77
CA ARG A 191 -15.24 -0.12 -3.62
C ARG A 191 -16.41 -0.34 -2.68
N LYS A 192 -17.03 0.72 -2.22
CA LYS A 192 -18.25 0.62 -1.44
C LYS A 192 -19.33 -0.09 -2.26
N GLY A 193 -19.77 -1.26 -1.76
CA GLY A 193 -20.77 -2.09 -2.45
C GLY A 193 -20.24 -2.91 -3.63
N GLU A 194 -18.93 -2.91 -3.91
CA GLU A 194 -18.32 -3.66 -5.00
C GLU A 194 -17.03 -4.35 -4.57
N PHE A 195 -16.94 -5.64 -4.86
CA PHE A 195 -15.74 -6.44 -4.66
C PHE A 195 -15.49 -7.30 -5.91
N ILE A 196 -14.28 -7.20 -6.48
CA ILE A 196 -13.86 -8.04 -7.61
C ILE A 196 -12.51 -8.66 -7.26
N LEU A 197 -12.45 -9.99 -7.32
CA LEU A 197 -11.19 -10.73 -7.18
C LEU A 197 -10.55 -10.88 -8.55
N ASN A 198 -9.27 -10.54 -8.66
CA ASN A 198 -8.46 -10.62 -9.88
C ASN A 198 -9.08 -9.87 -11.08
N PRO A 199 -9.32 -8.55 -10.97
CA PRO A 199 -9.83 -7.76 -12.07
C PRO A 199 -8.88 -7.81 -13.28
N SER A 200 -9.47 -7.84 -14.47
CA SER A 200 -8.76 -7.83 -15.76
C SER A 200 -8.31 -6.42 -16.17
#